data_cc8f76488dcc89b7720c0ea935cc8536
#
_entry.id   cc8f76488dcc89b7720c0ea935cc8536
#
_cell.length_a   1.000
_cell.length_b   1.000
_cell.length_c   1.000
_cell.angle_alpha   90.00
_cell.angle_beta   90.00
_cell.angle_gamma   90.00
#
_symmetry.space_group_name_H-M   'P 1'
#
loop_
_entity.id
_entity.type
_entity.pdbx_description
1 polymer ?
#
loop_
_entity_poly.entity_id
_entity_poly.type
_entity_poly.pdbx_seq_one_letter_code
_entity_poly.pdbx_strand_id
1 'polypeptide(L)'
;MSVNIDSRVVTSGSDDHVDEAWQLKEAINRQEGVLKQRYDFFTSAYRRSTVYCYLQEDELVGFAAVRRDGYILFLAVSPDCRGQGLGKRLVARVADEHDTITCHARTSNENALQFYEHLGFEIKRRIDNYYEDGGDAYYLKLGSDAGLADRISELVRR
;
A
#
# COMPACT_ATOMS: atom_id res chain seq x y z
N MET A 1 10.35 3.72 -23.69
CA MET A 1 11.57 3.94 -22.92
C MET A 1 11.39 3.36 -21.52
N SER A 2 12.24 2.46 -21.14
CA SER A 2 12.16 1.91 -19.79
C SER A 2 12.73 2.92 -18.80
N VAL A 3 12.03 3.11 -17.69
CA VAL A 3 12.46 3.98 -16.62
C VAL A 3 12.98 3.10 -15.49
N ASN A 4 14.16 3.41 -14.99
CA ASN A 4 14.74 2.66 -13.90
C ASN A 4 14.01 2.98 -12.60
N ILE A 5 13.44 1.95 -12.00
CA ILE A 5 12.80 2.04 -10.69
C ILE A 5 13.70 1.34 -9.68
N ASP A 6 14.20 2.10 -8.74
CA ASP A 6 15.01 1.55 -7.65
C ASP A 6 14.10 1.13 -6.50
N SER A 7 14.45 0.04 -5.89
CA SER A 7 13.69 -0.52 -4.77
C SER A 7 14.51 -0.33 -3.49
N ARG A 8 13.85 0.10 -2.42
CA ARG A 8 14.44 0.25 -1.09
C ARG A 8 13.52 -0.34 -0.04
N VAL A 9 14.12 -0.86 1.02
CA VAL A 9 13.34 -1.30 2.19
C VAL A 9 13.81 -0.46 3.38
N VAL A 10 12.85 0.23 4.00
CA VAL A 10 13.10 0.99 5.23
C VAL A 10 12.68 0.13 6.40
N THR A 11 13.63 -0.20 7.26
CA THR A 11 13.36 -1.07 8.41
C THR A 11 12.58 -0.31 9.47
N SER A 12 11.82 -1.06 10.28
CA SER A 12 11.07 -0.51 11.39
C SER A 12 11.99 0.28 12.33
N GLY A 13 11.54 1.46 12.72
CA GLY A 13 12.29 2.37 13.57
C GLY A 13 13.03 3.47 12.83
N SER A 14 13.04 3.44 11.50
CA SER A 14 13.74 4.43 10.69
C SER A 14 12.80 5.52 10.16
N ASP A 15 13.33 6.71 9.99
CA ASP A 15 12.63 7.84 9.38
C ASP A 15 12.97 8.02 7.90
N ASP A 16 13.75 7.13 7.30
CA ASP A 16 14.17 7.26 5.91
C ASP A 16 12.96 7.41 5.01
N HIS A 17 12.97 8.44 4.16
CA HIS A 17 11.92 8.75 3.18
C HIS A 17 10.55 9.13 3.79
N VAL A 18 10.47 9.36 5.11
CA VAL A 18 9.17 9.66 5.73
C VAL A 18 8.54 10.95 5.20
N ASP A 19 9.35 11.98 4.97
CA ASP A 19 8.84 13.26 4.45
C ASP A 19 8.35 13.12 3.03
N GLU A 20 9.09 12.40 2.19
CA GLU A 20 8.68 12.12 0.81
C GLU A 20 7.39 11.30 0.76
N ALA A 21 7.28 10.30 1.64
CA ALA A 21 6.08 9.47 1.75
C ALA A 21 4.87 10.31 2.18
N TRP A 22 5.08 11.22 3.14
CA TRP A 22 4.03 12.15 3.57
C TRP A 22 3.57 13.04 2.40
N GLN A 23 4.51 13.61 1.63
CA GLN A 23 4.18 14.45 0.50
C GLN A 23 3.40 13.69 -0.58
N LEU A 24 3.80 12.46 -0.85
CA LEU A 24 3.10 11.62 -1.82
C LEU A 24 1.68 11.30 -1.34
N LYS A 25 1.54 10.92 -0.08
CA LYS A 25 0.24 10.64 0.53
C LYS A 25 -0.68 11.87 0.46
N GLU A 26 -0.16 13.05 0.76
CA GLU A 26 -0.94 14.29 0.72
C GLU A 26 -1.35 14.66 -0.69
N ALA A 27 -0.49 14.43 -1.69
CA ALA A 27 -0.84 14.68 -3.08
C ALA A 27 -2.02 13.79 -3.51
N ILE A 28 -2.02 12.53 -3.08
CA ILE A 28 -3.11 11.60 -3.37
C ILE A 28 -4.39 12.04 -2.65
N ASN A 29 -4.29 12.48 -1.40
CA ASN A 29 -5.45 12.99 -0.67
C ASN A 29 -6.07 14.19 -1.38
N ARG A 30 -5.25 15.14 -1.84
CA ARG A 30 -5.75 16.33 -2.54
C ARG A 30 -6.46 15.98 -3.84
N GLN A 31 -5.96 14.96 -4.57
CA GLN A 31 -6.53 14.59 -5.87
C GLN A 31 -7.75 13.67 -5.74
N GLU A 32 -7.75 12.77 -4.77
CA GLU A 32 -8.69 11.66 -4.75
C GLU A 32 -9.53 11.59 -3.47
N GLY A 33 -9.20 12.40 -2.46
CA GLY A 33 -9.95 12.40 -1.21
C GLY A 33 -9.79 11.14 -0.38
N VAL A 34 -8.68 10.43 -0.55
CA VAL A 34 -8.35 9.23 0.22
C VAL A 34 -7.02 9.43 0.92
N LEU A 35 -6.67 8.52 1.85
CA LEU A 35 -5.44 8.63 2.63
C LEU A 35 -5.41 9.92 3.44
N LYS A 36 -6.42 10.11 4.27
CA LYS A 36 -6.65 11.37 4.99
C LYS A 36 -5.98 11.44 6.37
N GLN A 37 -5.11 10.50 6.68
CA GLN A 37 -4.46 10.44 7.98
C GLN A 37 -3.65 11.72 8.27
N ARG A 38 -3.67 12.15 9.53
CA ARG A 38 -2.94 13.32 9.98
C ARG A 38 -1.45 13.05 10.07
N TYR A 39 -0.65 14.11 10.04
CA TYR A 39 0.81 14.03 10.02
C TYR A 39 1.38 13.19 11.17
N ASP A 40 0.95 13.46 12.41
CA ASP A 40 1.49 12.75 13.57
C ASP A 40 1.16 11.27 13.55
N PHE A 41 -0.08 10.94 13.17
CA PHE A 41 -0.49 9.55 13.03
C PHE A 41 0.31 8.85 11.93
N PHE A 42 0.41 9.49 10.77
CA PHE A 42 1.11 8.92 9.63
C PHE A 42 2.58 8.65 9.94
N THR A 43 3.28 9.66 10.45
CA THR A 43 4.73 9.54 10.71
C THR A 43 5.01 8.53 11.82
N SER A 44 4.17 8.50 12.85
CA SER A 44 4.31 7.52 13.94
C SER A 44 4.10 6.10 13.42
N ALA A 45 3.07 5.90 12.62
CA ALA A 45 2.79 4.57 12.01
C ALA A 45 3.89 4.16 11.04
N TYR A 46 4.38 5.10 10.24
CA TYR A 46 5.48 4.86 9.30
C TYR A 46 6.72 4.32 10.05
N ARG A 47 7.09 4.98 11.13
CA ARG A 47 8.27 4.57 11.92
C ARG A 47 8.15 3.18 12.53
N ARG A 48 6.93 2.72 12.79
CA ARG A 48 6.69 1.39 13.37
C ARG A 48 6.52 0.31 12.33
N SER A 49 6.61 0.67 11.05
CA SER A 49 6.38 -0.23 9.93
C SER A 49 7.68 -0.58 9.23
N THR A 50 7.67 -1.71 8.52
CA THR A 50 8.61 -1.94 7.44
C THR A 50 8.03 -1.26 6.20
N VAL A 51 8.80 -0.43 5.52
CA VAL A 51 8.31 0.33 4.38
C VAL A 51 9.06 -0.10 3.13
N TYR A 52 8.30 -0.57 2.14
CA TYR A 52 8.83 -0.93 0.83
C TYR A 52 8.65 0.28 -0.06
N CYS A 53 9.74 0.75 -0.67
CA CYS A 53 9.75 1.98 -1.45
C CYS A 53 10.20 1.72 -2.87
N TYR A 54 9.60 2.44 -3.82
CA TYR A 54 10.10 2.54 -5.18
C TYR A 54 10.46 3.99 -5.47
N LEU A 55 11.67 4.18 -6.02
CA LEU A 55 12.19 5.49 -6.38
C LEU A 55 12.50 5.53 -7.87
N GLN A 56 12.18 6.64 -8.49
CA GLN A 56 12.48 6.92 -9.88
C GLN A 56 13.35 8.18 -9.92
N GLU A 57 14.61 8.05 -10.35
CA GLU A 57 15.55 9.17 -10.33
C GLU A 57 15.61 9.83 -8.95
N ASP A 58 15.73 9.00 -7.91
CA ASP A 58 15.79 9.41 -6.50
C ASP A 58 14.50 10.04 -5.95
N GLU A 59 13.42 10.06 -6.73
CA GLU A 59 12.12 10.54 -6.27
C GLU A 59 11.24 9.36 -5.86
N LEU A 60 10.62 9.45 -4.67
CA LEU A 60 9.72 8.41 -4.19
C LEU A 60 8.44 8.41 -5.02
N VAL A 61 8.17 7.32 -5.73
CA VAL A 61 6.97 7.20 -6.59
C VAL A 61 5.96 6.18 -6.08
N GLY A 62 6.32 5.40 -5.09
CA GLY A 62 5.39 4.47 -4.46
C GLY A 62 5.95 3.88 -3.19
N PHE A 63 5.07 3.54 -2.25
CA PHE A 63 5.47 2.88 -1.02
C PHE A 63 4.34 2.05 -0.41
N ALA A 64 4.73 1.06 0.38
CA ALA A 64 3.81 0.28 1.20
C ALA A 64 4.39 0.21 2.62
N ALA A 65 3.64 0.69 3.60
CA ALA A 65 4.01 0.61 5.00
C ALA A 65 3.25 -0.53 5.65
N VAL A 66 3.96 -1.51 6.20
CA VAL A 66 3.40 -2.80 6.58
C VAL A 66 3.81 -3.16 8.00
N ARG A 67 2.84 -3.58 8.81
CA ARG A 67 3.09 -4.10 10.15
C ARG A 67 3.69 -5.50 10.07
N ARG A 68 4.28 -5.91 11.20
CA ARG A 68 4.90 -7.24 11.30
C ARG A 68 3.93 -8.38 10.97
N ASP A 69 2.64 -8.20 11.25
CA ASP A 69 1.61 -9.22 11.02
C ASP A 69 1.07 -9.25 9.58
N GLY A 70 1.65 -8.46 8.68
CA GLY A 70 1.21 -8.42 7.29
C GLY A 70 0.08 -7.43 7.01
N TYR A 71 -0.27 -6.59 7.98
CA TYR A 71 -1.30 -5.57 7.77
C TYR A 71 -0.69 -4.36 7.07
N ILE A 72 -1.26 -4.01 5.91
CA ILE A 72 -0.83 -2.84 5.14
C ILE A 72 -1.52 -1.60 5.72
N LEU A 73 -0.73 -0.73 6.35
CA LEU A 73 -1.22 0.54 6.88
C LEU A 73 -1.43 1.56 5.78
N PHE A 74 -0.48 1.66 4.85
CA PHE A 74 -0.53 2.60 3.74
C PHE A 74 0.03 1.93 2.50
N LEU A 75 -0.66 2.13 1.39
CA LEU A 75 -0.19 1.75 0.06
C LEU A 75 -0.48 2.91 -0.87
N ALA A 76 0.56 3.47 -1.45
CA ALA A 76 0.43 4.66 -2.28
C ALA A 76 1.33 4.56 -3.51
N VAL A 77 0.80 4.92 -4.66
CA VAL A 77 1.56 5.03 -5.91
C VAL A 77 1.25 6.40 -6.50
N SER A 78 2.30 7.11 -6.91
CA SER A 78 2.14 8.41 -7.54
C SER A 78 1.16 8.31 -8.71
N PRO A 79 0.18 9.22 -8.82
CA PRO A 79 -0.76 9.18 -9.94
C PRO A 79 -0.07 9.21 -11.31
N ASP A 80 1.07 9.88 -11.42
CA ASP A 80 1.84 9.96 -12.66
C ASP A 80 2.48 8.63 -13.04
N CYS A 81 2.63 7.70 -12.09
CA CYS A 81 3.27 6.41 -12.30
C CYS A 81 2.29 5.24 -12.31
N ARG A 82 1.01 5.51 -12.27
CA ARG A 82 -0.01 4.45 -12.30
C ARG A 82 -0.07 3.80 -13.68
N GLY A 83 -0.55 2.56 -13.70
CA GLY A 83 -0.59 1.78 -14.93
C GLY A 83 0.70 1.08 -15.27
N GLN A 84 1.74 1.23 -14.46
CA GLN A 84 3.04 0.60 -14.67
C GLN A 84 3.25 -0.65 -13.80
N GLY A 85 2.23 -1.05 -13.04
CA GLY A 85 2.31 -2.24 -12.20
C GLY A 85 3.05 -2.05 -10.88
N LEU A 86 3.33 -0.82 -10.46
CA LEU A 86 4.05 -0.56 -9.21
C LEU A 86 3.29 -1.03 -7.98
N GLY A 87 1.97 -0.81 -7.95
CA GLY A 87 1.15 -1.27 -6.82
C GLY A 87 1.20 -2.78 -6.68
N LYS A 88 1.09 -3.52 -7.78
CA LYS A 88 1.18 -4.98 -7.78
C LYS A 88 2.55 -5.45 -7.29
N ARG A 89 3.62 -4.77 -7.71
CA ARG A 89 4.97 -5.10 -7.26
C ARG A 89 5.15 -4.87 -5.78
N LEU A 90 4.57 -3.78 -5.24
CA LEU A 90 4.61 -3.51 -3.80
C LEU A 90 3.94 -4.62 -3.02
N VAL A 91 2.74 -5.03 -3.44
CA VAL A 91 2.03 -6.13 -2.77
C VAL A 91 2.78 -7.45 -2.90
N ALA A 92 3.41 -7.71 -4.05
CA ALA A 92 4.22 -8.90 -4.23
C ALA A 92 5.41 -8.93 -3.26
N ARG A 93 6.04 -7.78 -3.01
CA ARG A 93 7.12 -7.67 -2.03
C ARG A 93 6.62 -8.00 -0.61
N VAL A 94 5.46 -7.48 -0.26
CA VAL A 94 4.83 -7.78 1.04
C VAL A 94 4.54 -9.28 1.16
N ALA A 95 4.04 -9.88 0.08
CA ALA A 95 3.71 -11.32 0.06
C ALA A 95 4.93 -12.23 0.21
N ASP A 96 6.10 -11.77 -0.21
CA ASP A 96 7.34 -12.54 -0.02
C ASP A 96 7.68 -12.72 1.46
N GLU A 97 7.24 -11.81 2.32
CA GLU A 97 7.58 -11.81 3.74
C GLU A 97 6.41 -12.20 4.65
N HIS A 98 5.21 -12.43 4.10
CA HIS A 98 4.01 -12.68 4.91
C HIS A 98 3.12 -13.73 4.26
N ASP A 99 2.64 -14.67 5.05
CA ASP A 99 1.70 -15.70 4.57
C ASP A 99 0.29 -15.14 4.37
N THR A 100 -0.05 -14.11 5.11
CA THR A 100 -1.35 -13.46 5.05
C THR A 100 -1.15 -11.96 5.00
N ILE A 101 -1.89 -11.29 4.12
CA ILE A 101 -1.87 -9.84 3.98
C ILE A 101 -3.28 -9.32 4.23
N THR A 102 -3.40 -8.29 5.03
CA THR A 102 -4.68 -7.67 5.34
C THR A 102 -4.59 -6.16 5.17
N CYS A 103 -5.73 -5.53 4.93
CA CYS A 103 -5.81 -4.08 4.86
C CYS A 103 -7.26 -3.63 5.01
N HIS A 104 -7.43 -2.32 5.15
CA HIS A 104 -8.74 -1.67 5.06
C HIS A 104 -8.75 -0.73 3.86
N ALA A 105 -9.90 -0.61 3.22
CA ALA A 105 -10.11 0.37 2.15
C ALA A 105 -11.48 1.00 2.33
N ARG A 106 -11.58 2.31 2.01
CA ARG A 106 -12.88 3.00 2.06
C ARG A 106 -13.85 2.32 1.10
N THR A 107 -15.09 2.18 1.54
CA THR A 107 -16.14 1.59 0.67
C THR A 107 -16.33 2.42 -0.60
N SER A 108 -16.01 3.72 -0.54
CA SER A 108 -16.11 4.63 -1.68
C SER A 108 -14.89 4.62 -2.60
N ASN A 109 -13.81 3.94 -2.20
CA ASN A 109 -12.57 3.92 -2.99
C ASN A 109 -12.60 2.77 -3.98
N GLU A 110 -13.35 2.96 -5.06
CA GLU A 110 -13.56 1.92 -6.07
C GLU A 110 -12.25 1.48 -6.73
N ASN A 111 -11.33 2.40 -6.97
CA ASN A 111 -10.04 2.06 -7.58
C ASN A 111 -9.23 1.12 -6.69
N ALA A 112 -9.17 1.37 -5.39
CA ALA A 112 -8.47 0.50 -4.47
C ALA A 112 -9.14 -0.86 -4.37
N LEU A 113 -10.47 -0.89 -4.30
CA LEU A 113 -11.22 -2.15 -4.21
C LEU A 113 -10.99 -3.02 -5.44
N GLN A 114 -11.06 -2.45 -6.62
CA GLN A 114 -10.79 -3.18 -7.86
C GLN A 114 -9.35 -3.70 -7.89
N PHE A 115 -8.41 -2.89 -7.46
CA PHE A 115 -7.00 -3.26 -7.38
C PHE A 115 -6.81 -4.48 -6.47
N TYR A 116 -7.33 -4.43 -5.26
CA TYR A 116 -7.17 -5.52 -4.30
C TYR A 116 -7.90 -6.79 -4.75
N GLU A 117 -9.13 -6.65 -5.27
CA GLU A 117 -9.89 -7.81 -5.75
C GLU A 117 -9.18 -8.48 -6.93
N HIS A 118 -8.61 -7.69 -7.82
CA HIS A 118 -7.84 -8.23 -8.95
C HIS A 118 -6.65 -9.09 -8.48
N LEU A 119 -6.03 -8.73 -7.36
CA LEU A 119 -4.92 -9.50 -6.80
C LEU A 119 -5.40 -10.73 -6.02
N GLY A 120 -6.69 -10.89 -5.80
CA GLY A 120 -7.24 -12.03 -5.10
C GLY A 120 -7.63 -11.76 -3.66
N PHE A 121 -7.59 -10.52 -3.20
CA PHE A 121 -8.09 -10.17 -1.87
C PHE A 121 -9.60 -10.39 -1.82
N GLU A 122 -10.06 -10.90 -0.68
CA GLU A 122 -11.49 -11.07 -0.42
C GLU A 122 -11.95 -10.05 0.61
N ILE A 123 -13.15 -9.51 0.41
CA ILE A 123 -13.80 -8.66 1.40
C ILE A 123 -14.32 -9.56 2.51
N LYS A 124 -13.83 -9.38 3.73
CA LYS A 124 -14.20 -10.22 4.87
C LYS A 124 -15.35 -9.62 5.67
N ARG A 125 -15.41 -8.28 5.75
CA ARG A 125 -16.51 -7.60 6.45
C ARG A 125 -16.51 -6.12 6.11
N ARG A 126 -17.62 -5.48 6.42
CA ARG A 126 -17.78 -4.03 6.35
C ARG A 126 -17.78 -3.48 7.77
N ILE A 127 -17.12 -2.35 7.96
CA ILE A 127 -17.07 -1.66 9.25
C ILE A 127 -17.59 -0.25 9.05
N ASP A 128 -18.74 0.04 9.64
CA ASP A 128 -19.35 1.36 9.54
C ASP A 128 -18.62 2.34 10.45
N ASN A 129 -18.51 3.59 10.00
CA ASN A 129 -17.86 4.67 10.75
C ASN A 129 -16.42 4.34 11.18
N TYR A 130 -15.68 3.69 10.30
CA TYR A 130 -14.32 3.26 10.60
C TYR A 130 -13.33 4.41 10.66
N TYR A 131 -13.45 5.36 9.72
CA TYR A 131 -12.52 6.49 9.61
C TYR A 131 -12.98 7.67 10.45
N GLU A 132 -12.05 8.57 10.80
CA GLU A 132 -12.36 9.74 11.63
C GLU A 132 -13.47 10.62 11.03
N ASP A 133 -13.56 10.70 9.72
CA ASP A 133 -14.59 11.49 9.03
C ASP A 133 -15.95 10.77 8.93
N GLY A 134 -16.08 9.61 9.56
CA GLY A 134 -17.30 8.81 9.53
C GLY A 134 -17.41 7.87 8.34
N GLY A 135 -16.39 7.85 7.48
CA GLY A 135 -16.38 6.95 6.32
C GLY A 135 -16.34 5.48 6.70
N ASP A 136 -16.97 4.64 5.88
CA ASP A 136 -17.03 3.20 6.09
C ASP A 136 -15.85 2.51 5.42
N ALA A 137 -15.48 1.35 5.95
CA ALA A 137 -14.39 0.55 5.41
C ALA A 137 -14.80 -0.87 5.11
N TYR A 138 -14.13 -1.47 4.15
CA TYR A 138 -14.07 -2.93 4.01
C TYR A 138 -12.75 -3.42 4.58
N TYR A 139 -12.82 -4.54 5.30
CA TYR A 139 -11.64 -5.28 5.72
C TYR A 139 -11.36 -6.36 4.68
N LEU A 140 -10.16 -6.34 4.10
CA LEU A 140 -9.78 -7.23 3.02
C LEU A 140 -8.64 -8.14 3.46
N LYS A 141 -8.64 -9.35 2.93
CA LYS A 141 -7.63 -10.34 3.29
C LYS A 141 -7.24 -11.14 2.05
N LEU A 142 -5.93 -11.30 1.88
CA LEU A 142 -5.35 -12.24 0.95
C LEU A 142 -4.84 -13.41 1.79
N GLY A 143 -5.42 -14.59 1.59
CA GLY A 143 -5.25 -15.70 2.49
C GLY A 143 -3.88 -16.37 2.42
N SER A 144 -3.67 -17.32 3.33
CA SER A 144 -2.39 -17.99 3.60
C SER A 144 -2.19 -19.26 2.79
N ASP A 145 -2.66 -19.28 1.55
CA ASP A 145 -2.44 -20.45 0.67
C ASP A 145 -0.96 -20.59 0.33
N ALA A 146 -0.50 -21.81 0.25
CA ALA A 146 0.84 -22.09 -0.23
C ALA A 146 1.00 -21.52 -1.63
N GLY A 147 2.09 -20.79 -1.88
CA GLY A 147 2.35 -20.20 -3.18
C GLY A 147 1.74 -18.83 -3.39
N LEU A 148 1.28 -18.16 -2.33
CA LEU A 148 0.72 -16.81 -2.45
C LEU A 148 1.67 -15.85 -3.15
N ALA A 149 2.93 -15.80 -2.74
CA ALA A 149 3.92 -14.91 -3.35
C ALA A 149 4.10 -15.24 -4.85
N ASP A 150 4.11 -16.52 -5.18
CA ASP A 150 4.24 -16.96 -6.57
C ASP A 150 3.05 -16.52 -7.41
N ARG A 151 1.85 -16.62 -6.88
CA ARG A 151 0.63 -16.19 -7.58
C ARG A 151 0.65 -14.70 -7.88
N ILE A 152 1.04 -13.89 -6.90
CA ILE A 152 1.12 -12.44 -7.08
C ILE A 152 2.26 -12.09 -8.03
N SER A 153 3.40 -12.74 -7.90
CA SER A 153 4.55 -12.53 -8.79
C SER A 153 4.19 -12.85 -10.24
N GLU A 154 3.41 -13.89 -10.46
CA GLU A 154 2.94 -14.25 -11.78
C GLU A 154 2.05 -13.16 -12.38
N LEU A 155 1.15 -12.56 -11.59
CA LEU A 155 0.33 -11.46 -12.03
C LEU A 155 1.18 -10.24 -12.42
N VAL A 156 2.25 -9.97 -11.69
CA VAL A 156 3.16 -8.87 -11.98
C VAL A 156 3.91 -9.08 -13.29
N ARG A 157 4.24 -10.32 -13.61
CA ARG A 157 4.98 -10.66 -14.85
C ARG A 157 4.14 -10.57 -16.11
N ARG A 158 2.84 -10.57 -15.97
CA ARG A 158 1.93 -10.44 -17.10
C ARG A 158 1.81 -8.98 -17.50
#